data_35b203efdc2ae8e1c07a822346ca9ff5
#
_entry.id   35b203efdc2ae8e1c07a822346ca9ff5
#
_cell.length_a   1.000
_cell.length_b   1.000
_cell.length_c   1.000
_cell.angle_alpha   90.00
_cell.angle_beta   90.00
_cell.angle_gamma   90.00
#
_symmetry.space_group_name_H-M   'P 1'
#
loop_
_entity.id
_entity.type
_entity.pdbx_description
1 polymer ?
#
loop_
_entity_poly.entity_id
_entity_poly.type
_entity_poly.pdbx_seq_one_letter_code
_entity_poly.pdbx_strand_id
1 'polypeptide(L)'
;MDQYRGTTICSVRVGDTVVMGGDGQVSLGNVVMKGNARKVRRLYRDQVIAGFAGGTADAFTLFERFESKLEAHGGQLTRAAVELAKDWRTDRMLRRLEALLAVADKESSLLITGNGDVIEPEQGLIAMGSGGDYAKAAATALLDHTELDLSLIHI
;
A
#
# COMPACT_ATOMS: atom_id res chain seq x y z
N MET A 1 -9.04 -0.86 -23.76
CA MET A 1 -10.00 -1.31 -22.74
C MET A 1 -9.77 -0.53 -21.45
N ASP A 2 -10.79 0.13 -20.97
CA ASP A 2 -10.68 0.88 -19.71
C ASP A 2 -10.50 -0.09 -18.54
N GLN A 3 -9.48 0.16 -17.72
CA GLN A 3 -9.23 -0.64 -16.52
C GLN A 3 -9.84 0.05 -15.29
N TYR A 4 -10.39 -0.75 -14.38
CA TYR A 4 -10.79 -0.27 -13.07
C TYR A 4 -9.53 0.12 -12.29
N ARG A 5 -9.45 1.36 -11.85
CA ARG A 5 -8.31 1.89 -11.08
C ARG A 5 -8.75 2.29 -9.69
N GLY A 6 -7.98 1.85 -8.72
CA GLY A 6 -8.07 2.34 -7.36
C GLY A 6 -6.97 3.39 -7.16
N THR A 7 -7.27 4.52 -6.52
CA THR A 7 -6.52 5.73 -6.82
C THR A 7 -5.56 6.25 -5.75
N THR A 8 -5.85 6.14 -4.46
CA THR A 8 -4.97 6.79 -3.48
C THR A 8 -4.84 5.97 -2.20
N ILE A 9 -3.61 5.73 -1.78
CA ILE A 9 -3.23 5.16 -0.48
C ILE A 9 -2.20 6.09 0.15
N CYS A 10 -2.38 6.38 1.43
CA CYS A 10 -1.43 7.15 2.22
C CYS A 10 -1.12 6.41 3.51
N SER A 11 0.16 6.28 3.85
CA SER A 11 0.63 5.69 5.09
C SER A 11 1.60 6.65 5.76
N VAL A 12 1.37 6.93 7.02
CA VAL A 12 2.21 7.80 7.85
C VAL A 12 2.67 7.07 9.10
N ARG A 13 3.88 7.36 9.53
CA ARG A 13 4.51 6.76 10.71
C ARG A 13 5.10 7.84 11.60
N VAL A 14 4.86 7.69 12.91
CA VAL A 14 5.58 8.43 13.95
C VAL A 14 5.99 7.43 15.03
N GLY A 15 7.29 7.22 15.20
CA GLY A 15 7.81 6.16 16.10
C GLY A 15 7.36 4.77 15.64
N ASP A 16 6.77 4.00 16.53
CA ASP A 16 6.21 2.66 16.26
C ASP A 16 4.72 2.69 15.88
N THR A 17 4.12 3.86 15.79
CA THR A 17 2.73 4.02 15.38
C THR A 17 2.67 4.29 13.88
N VAL A 18 1.91 3.48 13.16
CA VAL A 18 1.65 3.65 11.73
C VAL A 18 0.16 3.67 11.47
N VAL A 19 -0.27 4.59 10.62
CA VAL A 19 -1.65 4.69 10.15
C VAL A 19 -1.65 4.66 8.63
N MET A 20 -2.49 3.83 8.07
CA MET A 20 -2.67 3.74 6.62
C MET A 20 -4.14 3.96 6.28
N GLY A 21 -4.38 4.84 5.35
CA GLY A 21 -5.71 5.15 4.83
C GLY A 21 -5.74 5.11 3.32
N GLY A 22 -6.92 4.91 2.78
CA GLY A 22 -7.14 4.95 1.35
C GLY A 22 -8.49 5.52 1.03
N ASP A 23 -8.64 6.11 -0.16
CA ASP A 23 -9.94 6.44 -0.68
C ASP A 23 -10.70 5.14 -1.01
N GLY A 24 -11.99 5.13 -0.96
CA GLY A 24 -12.80 3.96 -1.35
C GLY A 24 -13.13 3.93 -2.85
N GLN A 25 -12.48 4.78 -3.65
CA GLN A 25 -12.88 5.01 -5.03
C GLN A 25 -12.41 3.90 -5.97
N VAL A 26 -13.34 3.39 -6.76
CA VAL A 26 -13.07 2.57 -7.95
C VAL A 26 -13.64 3.31 -9.15
N SER A 27 -12.79 3.61 -10.12
CA SER A 27 -13.16 4.37 -11.31
C SER A 27 -12.98 3.54 -12.57
N LEU A 28 -13.84 3.81 -13.54
CA LEU A 28 -13.70 3.34 -14.92
C LEU A 28 -13.55 4.57 -15.80
N GLY A 29 -12.34 4.80 -16.32
CA GLY A 29 -12.03 6.07 -16.98
C GLY A 29 -12.20 7.25 -16.01
N ASN A 30 -13.07 8.21 -16.37
CA ASN A 30 -13.38 9.37 -15.53
C ASN A 30 -14.63 9.21 -14.65
N VAL A 31 -15.24 8.01 -14.64
CA VAL A 31 -16.48 7.75 -13.91
C VAL A 31 -16.19 6.94 -12.64
N VAL A 32 -16.68 7.43 -11.51
CA VAL A 32 -16.62 6.69 -10.24
C VAL A 32 -17.70 5.61 -10.24
N MET A 33 -17.27 4.35 -10.17
CA MET A 33 -18.17 3.19 -10.14
C MET A 33 -18.49 2.72 -8.72
N LYS A 34 -17.54 2.93 -7.78
CA LYS A 34 -17.69 2.54 -6.38
C LYS A 34 -16.90 3.51 -5.52
N GLY A 35 -17.53 4.01 -4.47
CA GLY A 35 -16.90 4.96 -3.54
C GLY A 35 -16.49 4.36 -2.19
N ASN A 36 -16.68 3.05 -1.96
CA ASN A 36 -16.42 2.41 -0.67
C ASN A 36 -15.62 1.10 -0.78
N ALA A 37 -14.76 0.98 -1.77
CA ALA A 37 -13.86 -0.15 -1.91
C ALA A 37 -12.82 -0.18 -0.79
N ARG A 38 -12.57 -1.35 -0.25
CA ARG A 38 -11.54 -1.54 0.78
C ARG A 38 -10.18 -1.76 0.13
N LYS A 39 -9.34 -0.75 0.13
CA LYS A 39 -7.98 -0.77 -0.42
C LYS A 39 -6.90 -1.02 0.64
N VAL A 40 -7.27 -1.01 1.89
CA VAL A 40 -6.38 -1.26 3.03
C VAL A 40 -6.89 -2.47 3.80
N ARG A 41 -5.98 -3.37 4.16
CA ARG A 41 -6.28 -4.59 4.91
C ARG A 41 -5.25 -4.86 5.99
N ARG A 42 -5.69 -5.55 7.03
CA ARG A 42 -4.80 -6.15 8.00
C ARG A 42 -4.48 -7.58 7.60
N LEU A 43 -3.21 -7.94 7.69
CA LEU A 43 -2.68 -9.26 7.34
C LEU A 43 -1.90 -9.84 8.52
N TYR A 44 -1.64 -11.13 8.48
CA TYR A 44 -0.80 -11.82 9.43
C TYR A 44 -1.18 -11.51 10.89
N ARG A 45 -2.30 -12.04 11.35
CA ARG A 45 -2.79 -11.88 12.73
C ARG A 45 -2.89 -10.40 13.17
N ASP A 46 -3.34 -9.55 12.26
CA ASP A 46 -3.46 -8.10 12.46
C ASP A 46 -2.14 -7.35 12.76
N GLN A 47 -0.99 -7.97 12.52
CA GLN A 47 0.33 -7.37 12.76
C GLN A 47 0.85 -6.54 11.59
N VAL A 48 0.31 -6.72 10.40
CA VAL A 48 0.73 -6.03 9.18
C VAL A 48 -0.45 -5.32 8.54
N ILE A 49 -0.23 -4.10 8.09
CA ILE A 49 -1.20 -3.33 7.30
C ILE A 49 -0.70 -3.29 5.86
N ALA A 50 -1.59 -3.55 4.92
CA ALA A 50 -1.27 -3.49 3.50
C ALA A 50 -2.28 -2.61 2.76
N GLY A 51 -1.79 -1.79 1.84
CA GLY A 51 -2.58 -0.94 0.96
C GLY A 51 -2.19 -1.14 -0.49
N PHE A 52 -3.16 -1.03 -1.39
CA PHE A 52 -3.01 -1.37 -2.79
C PHE A 52 -3.49 -0.23 -3.69
N ALA A 53 -2.70 0.11 -4.69
CA ALA A 53 -3.09 1.02 -5.76
C ALA A 53 -2.87 0.35 -7.12
N GLY A 54 -3.92 0.23 -7.90
CA GLY A 54 -3.92 -0.45 -9.20
C GLY A 54 -5.29 -1.05 -9.54
N GLY A 55 -5.30 -2.06 -10.39
CA GLY A 55 -6.51 -2.78 -10.76
C GLY A 55 -7.10 -3.56 -9.58
N THR A 56 -8.39 -3.39 -9.32
CA THR A 56 -9.03 -3.99 -8.13
C THR A 56 -9.08 -5.52 -8.18
N ALA A 57 -9.15 -6.11 -9.37
CA ALA A 57 -9.11 -7.56 -9.53
C ALA A 57 -7.78 -8.17 -9.06
N ASP A 58 -6.71 -7.39 -9.12
CA ASP A 58 -5.35 -7.82 -8.82
C ASP A 58 -5.01 -7.70 -7.34
N ALA A 59 -5.74 -6.84 -6.61
CA ALA A 59 -5.50 -6.56 -5.20
C ALA A 59 -5.55 -7.80 -4.33
N PHE A 60 -6.57 -8.62 -4.51
CA PHE A 60 -6.76 -9.84 -3.73
C PHE A 60 -5.62 -10.83 -3.92
N THR A 61 -5.18 -11.02 -5.15
CA THR A 61 -4.07 -11.92 -5.46
C THR A 61 -2.78 -11.47 -4.77
N LEU A 62 -2.47 -10.18 -4.80
CA LEU A 62 -1.28 -9.65 -4.16
C LEU A 62 -1.35 -9.74 -2.64
N PHE A 63 -2.50 -9.44 -2.02
CA PHE A 63 -2.68 -9.60 -0.58
C PHE A 63 -2.52 -11.04 -0.14
N GLU A 64 -3.12 -11.99 -0.83
CA GLU A 64 -2.99 -13.42 -0.54
C GLU A 64 -1.55 -13.92 -0.68
N ARG A 65 -0.88 -13.52 -1.76
CA ARG A 65 0.53 -13.86 -1.99
C ARG A 65 1.44 -13.28 -0.91
N PHE A 66 1.20 -12.04 -0.52
CA PHE A 66 1.99 -11.40 0.53
C PHE A 66 1.77 -12.05 1.89
N GLU A 67 0.53 -12.35 2.25
CA GLU A 67 0.22 -13.08 3.48
C GLU A 67 0.90 -14.45 3.53
N SER A 68 0.92 -15.18 2.42
CA SER A 68 1.65 -16.45 2.33
C SER A 68 3.16 -16.27 2.57
N LYS A 69 3.76 -15.19 2.07
CA LYS A 69 5.18 -14.89 2.32
C LYS A 69 5.43 -14.52 3.80
N LEU A 70 4.52 -13.78 4.42
CA LEU A 70 4.60 -13.49 5.86
C LEU A 70 4.53 -14.76 6.70
N GLU A 71 3.62 -15.67 6.39
CA GLU A 71 3.52 -16.96 7.08
C GLU A 71 4.79 -17.80 6.89
N ALA A 72 5.33 -17.85 5.68
CA ALA A 72 6.54 -18.61 5.37
C ALA A 72 7.80 -18.06 6.07
N HIS A 73 7.82 -16.78 6.40
CA HIS A 73 8.99 -16.10 6.98
C HIS A 73 8.76 -15.56 8.40
N GLY A 74 7.78 -16.12 9.11
CA GLY A 74 7.54 -15.79 10.52
C GLY A 74 7.17 -14.34 10.79
N GLY A 75 6.50 -13.67 9.84
CA GLY A 75 6.08 -12.28 9.97
C GLY A 75 7.17 -11.24 9.70
N GLN A 76 8.34 -11.64 9.22
CA GLN A 76 9.43 -10.72 8.86
C GLN A 76 9.05 -9.93 7.62
N LEU A 77 8.68 -8.66 7.80
CA LEU A 77 8.11 -7.82 6.75
C LEU A 77 9.05 -7.65 5.55
N THR A 78 10.29 -7.25 5.79
CA THR A 78 11.27 -7.02 4.73
C THR A 78 11.56 -8.30 3.95
N ARG A 79 11.70 -9.43 4.63
CA ARG A 79 11.92 -10.72 3.96
C ARG A 79 10.74 -11.11 3.09
N ALA A 80 9.54 -11.01 3.62
CA ALA A 80 8.32 -11.30 2.87
C ALA A 80 8.17 -10.38 1.64
N ALA A 81 8.49 -9.09 1.79
CA ALA A 81 8.45 -8.12 0.70
C ALA A 81 9.43 -8.46 -0.42
N VAL A 82 10.67 -8.81 -0.08
CA VAL A 82 11.69 -9.21 -1.06
C VAL A 82 11.26 -10.47 -1.81
N GLU A 83 10.73 -11.46 -1.12
CA GLU A 83 10.26 -12.70 -1.74
C GLU A 83 9.04 -12.45 -2.64
N LEU A 84 8.11 -11.60 -2.23
CA LEU A 84 7.00 -11.20 -3.11
C LEU A 84 7.49 -10.45 -4.36
N ALA A 85 8.43 -9.54 -4.21
CA ALA A 85 9.00 -8.79 -5.33
C ALA A 85 9.65 -9.70 -6.37
N LYS A 86 10.36 -10.74 -5.92
CA LYS A 86 10.93 -11.76 -6.80
C LYS A 86 9.84 -12.52 -7.56
N ASP A 87 8.79 -12.97 -6.88
CA ASP A 87 7.67 -13.65 -7.49
C ASP A 87 6.93 -12.73 -8.48
N TRP A 88 6.71 -11.49 -8.09
CA TRP A 88 6.02 -10.51 -8.94
C TRP A 88 6.75 -10.29 -10.27
N ARG A 89 8.05 -10.24 -10.23
CA ARG A 89 8.88 -10.06 -11.41
C ARG A 89 8.93 -11.30 -12.31
N THR A 90 8.90 -12.50 -11.74
CA THR A 90 9.17 -13.76 -12.45
C THR A 90 7.93 -14.59 -12.77
N ASP A 91 6.87 -14.48 -11.97
CA ASP A 91 5.62 -15.22 -12.20
C ASP A 91 4.86 -14.63 -13.39
N ARG A 92 4.45 -15.49 -14.32
CA ARG A 92 3.74 -15.06 -15.54
C ARG A 92 2.43 -14.33 -15.26
N MET A 93 1.72 -14.73 -14.20
CA MET A 93 0.46 -14.11 -13.81
C MET A 93 0.71 -12.76 -13.14
N LEU A 94 1.63 -12.72 -12.17
CA LEU A 94 1.88 -11.54 -11.37
C LEU A 94 2.56 -10.42 -12.16
N ARG A 95 3.51 -10.73 -13.03
CA ARG A 95 4.27 -9.70 -13.77
C ARG A 95 3.43 -8.83 -14.70
N ARG A 96 2.18 -9.24 -14.99
CA ARG A 96 1.24 -8.44 -15.79
C ARG A 96 0.46 -7.44 -14.94
N LEU A 97 0.55 -7.54 -13.61
CA LEU A 97 -0.17 -6.66 -12.70
C LEU A 97 0.55 -5.32 -12.59
N GLU A 98 -0.10 -4.28 -13.08
CA GLU A 98 0.35 -2.90 -12.91
C GLU A 98 -0.22 -2.35 -11.60
N ALA A 99 0.58 -2.43 -10.54
CA ALA A 99 0.13 -2.08 -9.21
C ALA A 99 1.29 -1.63 -8.32
N LEU A 100 0.92 -0.99 -7.23
CA LEU A 100 1.81 -0.65 -6.11
C LEU A 100 1.21 -1.24 -4.83
N LEU A 101 2.04 -1.84 -4.01
CA LEU A 101 1.65 -2.40 -2.72
C LEU A 101 2.44 -1.72 -1.62
N ALA A 102 1.74 -1.04 -0.70
CA ALA A 102 2.33 -0.51 0.53
C ALA A 102 2.09 -1.49 1.67
N VAL A 103 3.12 -1.79 2.43
CA VAL A 103 3.02 -2.67 3.60
C VAL A 103 3.74 -2.06 4.78
N ALA A 104 3.17 -2.23 5.97
CA ALA A 104 3.76 -1.69 7.19
C ALA A 104 3.46 -2.58 8.40
N ASP A 105 4.43 -2.70 9.27
CA ASP A 105 4.28 -3.21 10.62
C ASP A 105 4.72 -2.14 11.62
N LYS A 106 4.88 -2.50 12.89
CA LYS A 106 5.31 -1.54 13.92
C LYS A 106 6.75 -1.04 13.74
N GLU A 107 7.57 -1.72 12.94
CA GLU A 107 9.00 -1.39 12.77
C GLU A 107 9.31 -0.73 11.42
N SER A 108 8.65 -1.15 10.34
CA SER A 108 8.99 -0.76 8.98
C SER A 108 7.79 -0.45 8.11
N SER A 109 7.99 0.43 7.15
CA SER A 109 7.03 0.72 6.07
C SER A 109 7.74 0.55 4.73
N LEU A 110 7.18 -0.26 3.83
CA LEU A 110 7.79 -0.62 2.56
C LEU A 110 6.83 -0.41 1.41
N LEU A 111 7.35 0.05 0.28
CA LEU A 111 6.65 0.11 -1.00
C LEU A 111 7.20 -0.98 -1.92
N ILE A 112 6.33 -1.82 -2.45
CA ILE A 112 6.66 -2.91 -3.36
C ILE A 112 6.07 -2.59 -4.73
N THR A 113 6.89 -2.68 -5.78
CA THR A 113 6.45 -2.41 -7.14
C THR A 113 6.46 -3.66 -8.01
N GLY A 114 5.71 -3.63 -9.10
CA GLY A 114 5.67 -4.72 -10.08
C GLY A 114 6.98 -4.92 -10.83
N ASN A 115 7.91 -3.98 -10.75
CA ASN A 115 9.25 -4.11 -11.33
C ASN A 115 10.23 -4.88 -10.44
N GLY A 116 9.79 -5.30 -9.26
CA GLY A 116 10.62 -6.03 -8.31
C GLY A 116 11.33 -5.14 -7.28
N ASP A 117 10.97 -3.87 -7.21
CA ASP A 117 11.55 -2.94 -6.23
C ASP A 117 10.90 -3.09 -4.87
N VAL A 118 11.72 -3.04 -3.82
CA VAL A 118 11.28 -2.91 -2.43
C VAL A 118 11.94 -1.65 -1.89
N ILE A 119 11.13 -0.64 -1.60
CA ILE A 119 11.60 0.69 -1.21
C ILE A 119 11.17 0.98 0.22
N GLU A 120 12.12 1.32 1.09
CA GLU A 120 11.84 1.86 2.41
C GLU A 120 11.91 3.39 2.31
N PRO A 121 10.77 4.10 2.35
CA PRO A 121 10.78 5.56 2.21
C PRO A 121 11.37 6.23 3.45
N GLU A 122 12.03 7.36 3.22
CA GLU A 122 12.45 8.24 4.31
C GLU A 122 11.24 8.68 5.13
N GLN A 123 11.41 8.80 6.45
CA GLN A 123 10.36 9.21 7.40
C GLN A 123 9.13 8.27 7.45
N GLY A 124 9.16 7.12 6.80
CA GLY A 124 8.04 6.16 6.80
C GLY A 124 6.76 6.69 6.15
N LEU A 125 6.85 7.68 5.27
CA LEU A 125 5.72 8.25 4.55
C LEU A 125 5.58 7.59 3.17
N ILE A 126 4.45 6.94 2.94
CA ILE A 126 4.09 6.37 1.64
C ILE A 126 2.83 7.07 1.15
N ALA A 127 2.85 7.55 -0.08
CA ALA A 127 1.66 8.03 -0.75
C ALA A 127 1.71 7.58 -2.21
N MET A 128 0.69 6.87 -2.65
CA MET A 128 0.67 6.25 -3.96
C MET A 128 -0.71 6.31 -4.61
N GLY A 129 -0.74 6.10 -5.92
CA GLY A 129 -1.94 6.23 -6.73
C GLY A 129 -2.07 7.62 -7.35
N SER A 130 -3.18 7.89 -8.03
CA SER A 130 -3.38 9.14 -8.77
C SER A 130 -3.42 10.39 -7.89
N GLY A 131 -3.86 10.28 -6.63
CA GLY A 131 -3.83 11.34 -5.64
C GLY A 131 -2.61 11.33 -4.73
N GLY A 132 -1.61 10.47 -5.00
CA GLY A 132 -0.48 10.25 -4.11
C GLY A 132 0.37 11.49 -3.87
N ASP A 133 0.64 12.28 -4.89
CA ASP A 133 1.47 13.48 -4.76
C ASP A 133 0.80 14.54 -3.86
N TYR A 134 -0.50 14.70 -3.98
CA TYR A 134 -1.27 15.61 -3.12
C TYR A 134 -1.29 15.11 -1.68
N ALA A 135 -1.53 13.82 -1.48
CA ALA A 135 -1.53 13.20 -0.16
C ALA A 135 -0.15 13.30 0.50
N LYS A 136 0.93 13.08 -0.24
CA LYS A 136 2.31 13.22 0.24
C LYS A 136 2.60 14.65 0.70
N ALA A 137 2.25 15.65 -0.11
CA ALA A 137 2.46 17.05 0.23
C ALA A 137 1.70 17.44 1.49
N ALA A 138 0.43 17.07 1.61
CA ALA A 138 -0.40 17.37 2.77
C ALA A 138 0.12 16.66 4.03
N ALA A 139 0.43 15.38 3.95
CA ALA A 139 0.95 14.60 5.08
C ALA A 139 2.31 15.13 5.56
N THR A 140 3.21 15.47 4.65
CA THR A 140 4.51 16.06 4.98
C THR A 140 4.33 17.38 5.75
N ALA A 141 3.48 18.28 5.27
CA ALA A 141 3.21 19.54 5.92
C ALA A 141 2.63 19.35 7.33
N LEU A 142 1.67 18.44 7.50
CA LEU A 142 1.05 18.17 8.78
C LEU A 142 2.01 17.52 9.78
N LEU A 143 2.86 16.59 9.33
CA LEU A 143 3.87 15.95 10.18
C LEU A 143 4.94 16.94 10.64
N ASP A 144 5.39 17.85 9.76
CA ASP A 144 6.49 18.76 10.04
C ASP A 144 6.05 20.00 10.84
N HIS A 145 4.79 20.42 10.73
CA HIS A 145 4.33 21.70 11.23
C HIS A 145 3.18 21.63 12.24
N THR A 146 2.74 20.43 12.60
CA THR A 146 1.69 20.24 13.60
C THR A 146 2.01 19.11 14.57
N GLU A 147 1.34 19.10 15.71
CA GLU A 147 1.36 18.00 16.71
C GLU A 147 0.08 17.15 16.64
N LEU A 148 -0.57 17.12 15.48
CA LEU A 148 -1.79 16.35 15.29
C LEU A 148 -1.55 14.85 15.46
N ASP A 149 -2.52 14.18 16.06
CA ASP A 149 -2.54 12.72 16.14
C ASP A 149 -2.57 12.12 14.72
N LEU A 150 -1.90 10.99 14.52
CA LEU A 150 -1.84 10.33 13.21
C LEU A 150 -3.21 10.00 12.62
N SER A 151 -4.20 9.73 13.46
CA SER A 151 -5.57 9.47 13.01
C SER A 151 -6.22 10.66 12.30
N LEU A 152 -5.73 11.87 12.57
CA LEU A 152 -6.19 13.11 11.93
C LEU A 152 -5.43 13.47 10.67
N ILE A 153 -4.29 12.83 10.42
CA ILE A 153 -3.42 13.10 9.25
C ILE A 153 -3.84 12.25 8.05
N HIS A 154 -4.48 11.13 8.25
CA HIS A 154 -4.94 10.29 7.16
C HIS A 154 -6.10 10.96 6.37
N ILE A 155 -6.17 10.67 5.11
CA ILE A 155 -7.17 11.23 4.19
C ILE A 155 -8.18 10.16 3.80
#